data_5b11d69f3a34fc88992c7cda65d2a9df
#
_entry.id   5b11d69f3a34fc88992c7cda65d2a9df
#
_cell.length_a   1.000
_cell.length_b   1.000
_cell.length_c   1.000
_cell.angle_alpha   90.00
_cell.angle_beta   90.00
_cell.angle_gamma   90.00
#
_symmetry.space_group_name_H-M   'P 1'
#
loop_
_entity.id
_entity.type
_entity.pdbx_description
1 polymer ?
#
loop_
_entity_poly.entity_id
_entity_poly.type
_entity_poly.pdbx_seq_one_letter_code
_entity_poly.pdbx_strand_id
1 'polypeptide(L)' 'MTERIQAELKKLAQQKEQTLAQLNAILGAEQALQQLLEPEEEAAQ' A
#
# COMPACT_ATOMS: atom_id res chain seq x y z
N MET A 1 -9.73 -8.68 31.46
CA MET A 1 -8.45 -8.90 30.78
C MET A 1 -8.61 -9.30 29.32
N THR A 2 -9.45 -10.29 29.08
CA THR A 2 -9.69 -10.76 27.70
C THR A 2 -10.24 -9.67 26.80
N GLU A 3 -11.15 -8.86 27.32
CA GLU A 3 -11.76 -7.78 26.58
C GLU A 3 -10.75 -6.74 26.13
N ARG A 4 -9.79 -6.43 27.01
CA ARG A 4 -8.76 -5.45 26.68
C ARG A 4 -7.84 -5.97 25.58
N ILE A 5 -7.49 -7.25 25.65
CA ILE A 5 -6.66 -7.88 24.65
C ILE A 5 -7.38 -7.90 23.30
N GLN A 6 -8.67 -8.23 23.31
CA GLN A 6 -9.47 -8.23 22.09
C GLN A 6 -9.56 -6.85 21.48
N ALA A 7 -9.72 -5.81 22.32
CA ALA A 7 -9.76 -4.43 21.83
C ALA A 7 -8.44 -4.02 21.21
N GLU A 8 -7.34 -4.43 21.81
CA GLU A 8 -6.01 -4.13 21.26
C GLU A 8 -5.77 -4.85 19.94
N LEU A 9 -6.19 -6.12 19.86
CA LEU A 9 -6.07 -6.87 18.60
C LEU A 9 -6.87 -6.22 17.50
N LYS A 10 -8.08 -5.78 17.80
CA LYS A 10 -8.93 -5.13 16.82
C LYS A 10 -8.30 -3.83 16.33
N LYS A 11 -7.74 -3.06 17.24
CA LYS A 11 -7.07 -1.81 16.91
C LYS A 11 -5.87 -2.05 16.00
N LEU A 12 -5.05 -3.04 16.35
CA LEU A 12 -3.88 -3.38 15.54
C LEU A 12 -4.28 -3.90 14.17
N ALA A 13 -5.35 -4.69 14.10
CA ALA A 13 -5.84 -5.19 12.82
C ALA A 13 -6.30 -4.06 11.92
N GLN A 14 -6.96 -3.04 12.47
CA GLN A 14 -7.37 -1.88 11.72
C GLN A 14 -6.19 -1.07 11.22
N GLN A 15 -5.17 -0.89 12.06
CA GLN A 15 -3.96 -0.19 11.67
C GLN A 15 -3.23 -0.92 10.55
N LYS A 16 -3.16 -2.23 10.67
CA LYS A 16 -2.54 -3.06 9.64
C LYS A 16 -3.27 -2.91 8.31
N GLU A 17 -4.59 -2.95 8.36
CA GLU A 17 -5.40 -2.83 7.17
C GLU A 17 -5.21 -1.48 6.48
N GLN A 18 -5.17 -0.40 7.26
CA GLN A 18 -4.93 0.93 6.73
C GLN A 18 -3.56 1.04 6.11
N THR A 19 -2.55 0.48 6.74
CA THR A 19 -1.19 0.50 6.23
C THR A 19 -1.07 -0.29 4.94
N LEU A 20 -1.73 -1.44 4.87
CA LEU A 20 -1.76 -2.24 3.64
C LEU A 20 -2.44 -1.49 2.51
N ALA A 21 -3.53 -0.78 2.81
CA ALA A 21 -4.23 0.01 1.80
C ALA A 21 -3.34 1.13 1.27
N GLN A 22 -2.59 1.80 2.14
CA GLN A 22 -1.65 2.83 1.73
C GLN A 22 -0.53 2.24 0.89
N LEU A 23 -0.01 1.10 1.29
CA LEU A 23 1.05 0.43 0.53
C LEU A 23 0.56 0.06 -0.85
N ASN A 24 -0.64 -0.50 -0.96
CA ASN A 24 -1.20 -0.89 -2.23
C ASN A 24 -1.42 0.32 -3.14
N ALA A 25 -1.86 1.44 -2.58
CA ALA A 25 -2.07 2.67 -3.34
C ALA A 25 -0.74 3.20 -3.89
N ILE A 26 0.29 3.18 -3.08
CA ILE A 26 1.63 3.62 -3.49
C ILE A 26 2.18 2.69 -4.57
N LEU A 27 2.02 1.39 -4.38
CA LEU A 27 2.47 0.39 -5.34
C LEU A 27 1.81 0.60 -6.69
N GLY A 28 0.50 0.83 -6.70
CA GLY A 28 -0.24 1.09 -7.92
C GLY A 28 0.23 2.36 -8.62
N ALA A 29 0.48 3.41 -7.84
CA ALA A 29 0.97 4.67 -8.40
C ALA A 29 2.36 4.50 -9.00
N GLU A 30 3.24 3.77 -8.33
CA GLU A 30 4.57 3.49 -8.86
C GLU A 30 4.50 2.74 -10.17
N GLN A 31 3.67 1.69 -10.22
CA GLN A 31 3.53 0.89 -11.44
C GLN A 31 2.98 1.72 -12.58
N ALA A 32 2.01 2.57 -12.31
CA ALA A 32 1.44 3.43 -13.33
C ALA A 32 2.48 4.39 -13.89
N LEU A 33 3.28 4.99 -13.04
CA LEU A 33 4.33 5.91 -13.47
C LEU A 33 5.44 5.19 -14.24
N GLN A 34 5.80 3.99 -13.81
CA GLN A 34 6.80 3.20 -14.50
C GLN A 34 6.33 2.82 -15.90
N GLN A 35 5.06 2.49 -16.04
CA GLN A 35 4.51 2.16 -17.34
C GLN A 35 4.52 3.36 -18.29
N LEU A 36 4.31 4.55 -17.76
CA LEU A 36 4.38 5.77 -18.56
C LEU A 36 5.82 6.11 -18.95
N LEU A 37 6.76 5.76 -18.10
CA LEU A 37 8.17 6.06 -18.33
C LEU A 37 8.79 5.14 -19.37
N GLU A 38 8.39 3.87 -19.40
CA GLU A 38 8.95 2.88 -20.33
C GLU A 38 8.88 3.32 -21.79
N PRO A 39 7.75 3.79 -22.31
CA PRO A 39 7.68 4.25 -23.68
C PRO A 39 8.61 5.44 -23.96
N GLU A 40 8.76 6.33 -23.00
CA GLU A 40 9.65 7.48 -23.16
C GLU A 40 11.11 7.05 -23.24
N GLU A 41 11.51 6.10 -22.40
CA GLU A 41 12.86 5.56 -22.41
C GLU A 41 13.15 4.84 -23.73
N GLU A 42 12.20 4.04 -24.21
CA GLU A 42 12.35 3.33 -25.48
C GLU A 42 12.44 4.32 -26.63
N ALA A 43 11.66 5.38 -26.61
CA ALA A 43 11.69 6.39 -27.64
C ALA A 43 13.01 7.17 -27.62
N ALA A 44 13.63 7.30 -26.46
CA ALA A 44 14.90 8.02 -26.33
C ALA A 44 16.08 7.23 -26.89
N GLN A 45 15.94 5.91 -26.95
CA GLN A 45 16.97 5.06 -27.51
C GLN A 45 16.87 5.05 -29.05
#